data_f8bc5d25d386495d0971d6d921f6ab39
#
_entry.id   f8bc5d25d386495d0971d6d921f6ab39
#
_cell.length_a   1.000
_cell.length_b   1.000
_cell.length_c   1.000
_cell.angle_alpha   90.00
_cell.angle_beta   90.00
_cell.angle_gamma   90.00
#
_symmetry.space_group_name_H-M   'P 1'
#
loop_
_entity.id
_entity.type
_entity.pdbx_description
1 polymer ?
#
loop_
_entity_poly.entity_id
_entity_poly.type
_entity_poly.pdbx_seq_one_letter_code
_entity_poly.pdbx_strand_id
1 'polypeptide(L)'
;MDKATLRHEVSNNLTLLEEELRSFAANVGAGLWRKSVANLYYAAYDATCALLWSKGIKAESHEGAQSMLSLHFVKAGAMPKGTTKNLSLLLSLRHSADYKGDVSISAQDVLEQRKWVIGFVKSAMDIIGAGSLGISATAVLTALKDAERVAIKEHGEGGGRS
;
A
#
# COMPACT_ATOMS: atom_id res chain seq x y z
N MET A 1 -15.57 -21.17 2.28
CA MET A 1 -14.62 -20.97 1.16
C MET A 1 -13.55 -22.04 1.22
N ASP A 2 -13.27 -22.68 0.11
CA ASP A 2 -12.24 -23.72 0.10
C ASP A 2 -10.82 -23.11 0.15
N LYS A 3 -9.87 -23.92 0.59
CA LYS A 3 -8.48 -23.52 0.79
C LYS A 3 -7.78 -23.12 -0.52
N ALA A 4 -8.15 -23.74 -1.63
CA ALA A 4 -7.56 -23.45 -2.93
C ALA A 4 -7.97 -22.06 -3.44
N THR A 5 -9.24 -21.70 -3.30
CA THR A 5 -9.76 -20.37 -3.65
C THR A 5 -9.11 -19.30 -2.79
N LEU A 6 -9.03 -19.51 -1.48
CA LEU A 6 -8.39 -18.57 -0.55
C LEU A 6 -6.93 -18.33 -0.92
N ARG A 7 -6.18 -19.39 -1.18
CA ARG A 7 -4.78 -19.31 -1.64
C ARG A 7 -4.63 -18.51 -2.93
N HIS A 8 -5.51 -18.80 -3.89
CA HIS A 8 -5.50 -18.15 -5.18
C HIS A 8 -5.73 -16.63 -5.03
N GLU A 9 -6.73 -16.23 -4.28
CA GLU A 9 -7.07 -14.83 -4.08
C GLU A 9 -6.00 -14.07 -3.29
N VAL A 10 -5.45 -14.67 -2.24
CA VAL A 10 -4.33 -14.07 -1.51
C VAL A 10 -3.13 -13.89 -2.45
N SER A 11 -2.78 -14.92 -3.22
CA SER A 11 -1.66 -14.87 -4.16
C SER A 11 -1.84 -13.78 -5.22
N ASN A 12 -3.05 -13.64 -5.77
CA ASN A 12 -3.35 -12.59 -6.75
C ASN A 12 -3.13 -11.19 -6.17
N ASN A 13 -3.63 -10.95 -4.97
CA ASN A 13 -3.47 -9.64 -4.33
C ASN A 13 -2.02 -9.37 -3.94
N LEU A 14 -1.24 -10.39 -3.58
CA LEU A 14 0.19 -10.22 -3.34
C LEU A 14 0.96 -9.90 -4.62
N THR A 15 0.56 -10.45 -5.76
CA THR A 15 1.14 -10.10 -7.07
C THR A 15 0.85 -8.63 -7.41
N LEU A 16 -0.37 -8.17 -7.20
CA LEU A 16 -0.74 -6.76 -7.42
C LEU A 16 0.05 -5.84 -6.48
N LEU A 17 0.17 -6.23 -5.21
CA LEU A 17 0.96 -5.50 -4.21
C LEU A 17 2.42 -5.36 -4.64
N GLU A 18 3.04 -6.44 -5.10
CA GLU A 18 4.41 -6.42 -5.61
C GLU A 18 4.57 -5.41 -6.75
N GLU A 19 3.68 -5.46 -7.73
CA GLU A 19 3.70 -4.55 -8.87
C GLU A 19 3.58 -3.08 -8.45
N GLU A 20 2.70 -2.78 -7.51
CA GLU A 20 2.54 -1.41 -6.99
C GLU A 20 3.81 -0.92 -6.27
N LEU A 21 4.44 -1.78 -5.48
CA LEU A 21 5.68 -1.43 -4.78
C LEU A 21 6.83 -1.20 -5.77
N ARG A 22 6.93 -2.01 -6.80
CA ARG A 22 7.94 -1.84 -7.86
C ARG A 22 7.69 -0.56 -8.66
N SER A 23 6.45 -0.29 -9.02
CA SER A 23 6.06 0.95 -9.71
C SER A 23 6.33 2.18 -8.85
N PHE A 24 6.08 2.09 -7.55
CA PHE A 24 6.43 3.15 -6.60
C PHE A 24 7.92 3.49 -6.66
N ALA A 25 8.80 2.50 -6.55
CA ALA A 25 10.24 2.72 -6.59
C ALA A 25 10.67 3.37 -7.92
N ALA A 26 10.10 2.94 -9.05
CA ALA A 26 10.39 3.51 -10.36
C ALA A 26 9.89 4.96 -10.47
N ASN A 27 8.69 5.25 -10.02
CA ASN A 27 8.10 6.59 -10.07
C ASN A 27 8.81 7.58 -9.14
N VAL A 28 9.25 7.14 -7.97
CA VAL A 28 10.09 7.93 -7.07
C VAL A 28 11.42 8.27 -7.75
N GLY A 29 12.06 7.29 -8.39
CA GLY A 29 13.31 7.52 -9.13
C GLY A 29 13.16 8.54 -10.27
N ALA A 30 11.98 8.63 -10.86
CA ALA A 30 11.65 9.59 -11.92
C ALA A 30 11.12 10.94 -11.37
N GLY A 31 10.98 11.10 -10.07
CA GLY A 31 10.43 12.31 -9.45
C GLY A 31 8.94 12.53 -9.69
N LEU A 32 8.20 11.47 -9.98
CA LEU A 32 6.77 11.51 -10.28
C LEU A 32 5.95 11.34 -8.99
N TRP A 33 5.84 12.39 -8.20
CA TRP A 33 5.25 12.34 -6.86
C TRP A 33 3.77 11.95 -6.87
N ARG A 34 2.99 12.43 -7.82
CA ARG A 34 1.57 12.07 -7.96
C ARG A 34 1.39 10.57 -8.21
N LYS A 35 2.18 10.02 -9.10
CA LYS A 35 2.16 8.59 -9.40
C LYS A 35 2.66 7.77 -8.22
N SER A 36 3.65 8.28 -7.51
CA SER A 36 4.18 7.62 -6.30
C SER A 36 3.12 7.52 -5.20
N VAL A 37 2.35 8.58 -4.97
CA VAL A 37 1.24 8.56 -4.01
C VAL A 37 0.16 7.55 -4.42
N ALA A 38 -0.19 7.52 -5.70
CA ALA A 38 -1.16 6.55 -6.22
C ALA A 38 -0.70 5.11 -6.00
N ASN A 39 0.58 4.82 -6.25
CA ASN A 39 1.17 3.50 -5.99
C ASN A 39 1.08 3.12 -4.51
N LEU A 40 1.38 4.05 -3.61
CA LEU A 40 1.28 3.79 -2.16
C LEU A 40 -0.14 3.46 -1.74
N TYR A 41 -1.12 4.17 -2.28
CA TYR A 41 -2.52 3.90 -2.01
C TYR A 41 -2.92 2.48 -2.48
N TYR A 42 -2.61 2.14 -3.72
CA TYR A 42 -2.94 0.81 -4.25
C TYR A 42 -2.16 -0.30 -3.58
N ALA A 43 -0.92 -0.06 -3.16
CA ALA A 43 -0.17 -1.02 -2.35
C ALA A 43 -0.89 -1.30 -1.02
N ALA A 44 -1.34 -0.26 -0.32
CA ALA A 44 -2.10 -0.41 0.91
C ALA A 44 -3.45 -1.11 0.66
N TYR A 45 -4.12 -0.80 -0.43
CA TYR A 45 -5.38 -1.43 -0.83
C TYR A 45 -5.19 -2.92 -1.14
N ASP A 46 -4.19 -3.27 -1.94
CA ASP A 46 -3.92 -4.66 -2.31
C ASP A 46 -3.50 -5.50 -1.09
N ALA A 47 -2.71 -4.91 -0.19
CA ALA A 47 -2.38 -5.55 1.09
C ALA A 47 -3.63 -5.77 1.95
N THR A 48 -4.55 -4.81 1.98
CA THR A 48 -5.83 -4.93 2.67
C THR A 48 -6.66 -6.08 2.08
N CYS A 49 -6.76 -6.15 0.77
CA CYS A 49 -7.50 -7.24 0.10
C CYS A 49 -6.87 -8.61 0.37
N ALA A 50 -5.54 -8.73 0.30
CA ALA A 50 -4.84 -9.96 0.63
C ALA A 50 -5.12 -10.40 2.08
N LEU A 51 -5.08 -9.43 3.00
CA LEU A 51 -5.35 -9.65 4.41
C LEU A 51 -6.79 -10.14 4.65
N LEU A 52 -7.77 -9.51 4.01
CA LEU A 52 -9.19 -9.92 4.08
C LEU A 52 -9.38 -11.32 3.51
N TRP A 53 -8.83 -11.60 2.34
CA TRP A 53 -8.91 -12.92 1.73
C TRP A 53 -8.24 -13.99 2.58
N SER A 54 -7.19 -13.69 3.32
CA SER A 54 -6.57 -14.65 4.24
C SER A 54 -7.55 -15.15 5.31
N LYS A 55 -8.60 -14.38 5.58
CA LYS A 55 -9.73 -14.72 6.46
C LYS A 55 -10.99 -15.16 5.70
N GLY A 56 -10.91 -15.33 4.39
CA GLY A 56 -12.06 -15.68 3.56
C GLY A 56 -13.08 -14.56 3.39
N ILE A 57 -12.68 -13.31 3.58
CA ILE A 57 -13.53 -12.13 3.45
C ILE A 57 -13.29 -11.48 2.09
N LYS A 58 -14.36 -11.33 1.31
CA LYS A 58 -14.33 -10.60 0.05
C LYS A 58 -14.83 -9.18 0.27
N ALA A 59 -14.07 -8.19 -0.20
CA ALA A 59 -14.53 -6.81 -0.26
C ALA A 59 -15.13 -6.52 -1.63
N GLU A 60 -16.30 -5.88 -1.65
CA GLU A 60 -17.01 -5.56 -2.89
C GLU A 60 -16.67 -4.16 -3.43
N SER A 61 -16.01 -3.33 -2.61
CA SER A 61 -15.65 -1.96 -2.96
C SER A 61 -14.45 -1.50 -2.12
N HIS A 62 -13.86 -0.36 -2.50
CA HIS A 62 -12.79 0.28 -1.71
C HIS A 62 -13.29 0.65 -0.30
N GLU A 63 -14.49 1.21 -0.19
CA GLU A 63 -15.12 1.52 1.09
C GLU A 63 -15.41 0.27 1.91
N GLY A 64 -15.91 -0.78 1.25
CA GLY A 64 -16.14 -2.08 1.87
C GLY A 64 -14.87 -2.69 2.42
N ALA A 65 -13.78 -2.63 1.68
CA ALA A 65 -12.47 -3.12 2.13
C ALA A 65 -12.01 -2.38 3.40
N GLN A 66 -12.14 -1.06 3.43
CA GLN A 66 -11.77 -0.25 4.58
C GLN A 66 -12.64 -0.56 5.79
N SER A 67 -13.94 -0.72 5.61
CA SER A 67 -14.88 -1.08 6.67
C SER A 67 -14.57 -2.47 7.25
N MET A 68 -14.27 -3.45 6.39
CA MET A 68 -13.92 -4.80 6.81
C MET A 68 -12.56 -4.84 7.51
N LEU A 69 -11.59 -4.06 7.05
CA LEU A 69 -10.30 -3.91 7.72
C LEU A 69 -10.50 -3.36 9.14
N SER A 70 -11.31 -2.32 9.28
CA SER A 70 -11.64 -1.74 10.58
C SER A 70 -12.26 -2.76 11.50
N LEU A 71 -13.30 -3.46 11.04
CA LEU A 71 -14.05 -4.41 11.84
C LEU A 71 -13.23 -5.62 12.27
N HIS A 72 -12.52 -6.25 11.34
CA HIS A 72 -11.87 -7.55 11.56
C HIS A 72 -10.44 -7.46 12.06
N PHE A 73 -9.76 -6.33 11.90
CA PHE A 73 -8.35 -6.18 12.26
C PHE A 73 -8.05 -5.03 13.20
N VAL A 74 -8.63 -3.87 13.01
CA VAL A 74 -8.38 -2.71 13.87
C VAL A 74 -9.15 -2.83 15.19
N LYS A 75 -10.45 -3.04 15.13
CA LYS A 75 -11.30 -3.24 16.33
C LYS A 75 -10.94 -4.51 17.08
N ALA A 76 -10.48 -5.53 16.37
CA ALA A 76 -10.00 -6.77 16.97
C ALA A 76 -8.61 -6.65 17.61
N GLY A 77 -7.93 -5.53 17.45
CA GLY A 77 -6.62 -5.27 18.05
C GLY A 77 -5.42 -5.79 17.28
N ALA A 78 -5.61 -6.37 16.10
CA ALA A 78 -4.51 -6.90 15.27
C ALA A 78 -3.74 -5.80 14.52
N MET A 79 -4.38 -4.65 14.30
CA MET A 79 -3.79 -3.47 13.67
C MET A 79 -3.97 -2.24 14.57
N PRO A 80 -3.06 -1.25 14.49
CA PRO A 80 -3.17 -0.02 15.28
C PRO A 80 -4.47 0.75 15.01
N LYS A 81 -4.98 1.45 16.02
CA LYS A 81 -6.22 2.25 15.93
C LYS A 81 -6.19 3.32 14.83
N GLY A 82 -5.02 3.87 14.51
CA GLY A 82 -4.86 4.90 13.49
C GLY A 82 -4.87 4.38 12.05
N THR A 83 -4.89 3.07 11.83
CA THR A 83 -4.77 2.46 10.50
C THR A 83 -5.85 2.94 9.53
N THR A 84 -7.10 2.91 9.93
CA THR A 84 -8.23 3.31 9.08
C THR A 84 -8.17 4.80 8.73
N LYS A 85 -7.80 5.64 9.71
CA LYS A 85 -7.62 7.07 9.49
C LYS A 85 -6.50 7.36 8.48
N ASN A 86 -5.37 6.69 8.62
CA ASN A 86 -4.25 6.84 7.69
C ASN A 86 -4.63 6.40 6.27
N LEU A 87 -5.38 5.32 6.14
CA LEU A 87 -5.87 4.83 4.85
C LEU A 87 -6.83 5.84 4.21
N SER A 88 -7.72 6.45 4.97
CA SER A 88 -8.63 7.50 4.49
C SER A 88 -7.89 8.75 4.03
N LEU A 89 -6.88 9.18 4.78
CA LEU A 89 -6.05 10.33 4.42
C LEU A 89 -5.27 10.06 3.13
N LEU A 90 -4.71 8.86 2.98
CA LEU A 90 -4.00 8.47 1.77
C LEU A 90 -4.94 8.41 0.56
N LEU A 91 -6.17 7.92 0.74
CA LEU A 91 -7.19 7.91 -0.32
C LEU A 91 -7.51 9.34 -0.79
N SER A 92 -7.68 10.27 0.14
CA SER A 92 -7.89 11.69 -0.17
C SER A 92 -6.70 12.28 -0.94
N LEU A 93 -5.49 12.00 -0.51
CA LEU A 93 -4.29 12.49 -1.17
C LEU A 93 -4.13 11.91 -2.58
N ARG A 94 -4.40 10.60 -2.73
CA ARG A 94 -4.41 9.94 -4.04
C ARG A 94 -5.44 10.57 -4.97
N HIS A 95 -6.64 10.85 -4.47
CA HIS A 95 -7.68 11.51 -5.27
C HIS A 95 -7.21 12.88 -5.76
N SER A 96 -6.62 13.69 -4.89
CA SER A 96 -6.03 14.97 -5.27
C SER A 96 -4.89 14.82 -6.28
N ALA A 97 -4.03 13.81 -6.08
CA ALA A 97 -2.92 13.52 -6.98
C ALA A 97 -3.38 13.14 -8.39
N ASP A 98 -4.45 12.35 -8.50
CA ASP A 98 -4.95 11.86 -9.80
C ASP A 98 -5.83 12.87 -10.53
N TYR A 99 -6.62 13.66 -9.81
CA TYR A 99 -7.72 14.43 -10.40
C TYR A 99 -7.63 15.94 -10.21
N LYS A 100 -6.73 16.43 -9.36
CA LYS A 100 -6.60 17.87 -9.06
C LYS A 100 -5.20 18.36 -9.39
N GLY A 101 -5.01 18.69 -10.66
CA GLY A 101 -3.72 19.18 -11.16
C GLY A 101 -3.23 20.48 -10.52
N ASP A 102 -4.14 21.26 -9.94
CA ASP A 102 -3.84 22.49 -9.21
C ASP A 102 -3.36 22.25 -7.76
N VAL A 103 -3.56 21.04 -7.23
CA VAL A 103 -3.04 20.65 -5.91
C VAL A 103 -1.60 20.17 -6.06
N SER A 104 -0.68 20.77 -5.30
CA SER A 104 0.72 20.37 -5.29
C SER A 104 0.94 19.12 -4.42
N ILE A 105 1.65 18.14 -4.95
CA ILE A 105 2.11 16.97 -4.24
C ILE A 105 3.64 17.04 -4.15
N SER A 106 4.17 17.02 -2.94
CA SER A 106 5.60 17.19 -2.68
C SER A 106 6.31 15.85 -2.40
N ALA A 107 7.64 15.86 -2.48
CA ALA A 107 8.47 14.76 -2.01
C ALA A 107 8.21 14.44 -0.53
N GLN A 108 7.93 15.45 0.29
CA GLN A 108 7.60 15.27 1.71
C GLN A 108 6.30 14.50 1.90
N ASP A 109 5.27 14.76 1.08
CA ASP A 109 4.03 13.99 1.11
C ASP A 109 4.29 12.51 0.85
N VAL A 110 5.11 12.21 -0.16
CA VAL A 110 5.50 10.83 -0.49
C VAL A 110 6.26 10.18 0.66
N LEU A 111 7.20 10.90 1.26
CA LEU A 111 8.02 10.39 2.38
C LEU A 111 7.15 10.02 3.58
N GLU A 112 6.21 10.88 3.95
CA GLU A 112 5.30 10.65 5.07
C GLU A 112 4.38 9.45 4.81
N GLN A 113 3.80 9.38 3.63
CA GLN A 113 2.92 8.27 3.27
C GLN A 113 3.67 6.95 3.15
N ARG A 114 4.88 6.95 2.59
CA ARG A 114 5.73 5.75 2.53
C ARG A 114 5.94 5.15 3.90
N LYS A 115 6.24 5.95 4.88
CA LYS A 115 6.56 5.49 6.23
C LYS A 115 5.46 4.59 6.82
N TRP A 116 4.21 5.06 6.79
CA TRP A 116 3.14 4.28 7.37
C TRP A 116 2.71 3.12 6.47
N VAL A 117 2.73 3.28 5.13
CA VAL A 117 2.37 2.20 4.20
C VAL A 117 3.33 1.02 4.32
N ILE A 118 4.64 1.27 4.38
CA ILE A 118 5.63 0.20 4.59
C ILE A 118 5.35 -0.55 5.90
N GLY A 119 5.11 0.17 6.98
CA GLY A 119 4.76 -0.44 8.28
C GLY A 119 3.46 -1.24 8.21
N PHE A 120 2.45 -0.70 7.54
CA PHE A 120 1.17 -1.38 7.34
C PHE A 120 1.34 -2.68 6.53
N VAL A 121 2.07 -2.63 5.41
CA VAL A 121 2.31 -3.82 4.58
C VAL A 121 3.09 -4.88 5.35
N LYS A 122 4.11 -4.51 6.11
CA LYS A 122 4.85 -5.44 6.98
C LYS A 122 3.90 -6.14 7.96
N SER A 123 3.06 -5.39 8.65
CA SER A 123 2.08 -5.95 9.59
C SER A 123 1.08 -6.86 8.89
N ALA A 124 0.58 -6.48 7.72
CA ALA A 124 -0.33 -7.30 6.93
C ALA A 124 0.33 -8.63 6.52
N MET A 125 1.58 -8.59 6.05
CA MET A 125 2.32 -9.80 5.68
C MET A 125 2.52 -10.75 6.86
N ASP A 126 2.82 -10.22 8.04
CA ASP A 126 2.94 -11.01 9.26
C ASP A 126 1.62 -11.70 9.62
N ILE A 127 0.50 -10.97 9.54
CA ILE A 127 -0.83 -11.53 9.85
C ILE A 127 -1.25 -12.58 8.82
N ILE A 128 -1.02 -12.31 7.54
CA ILE A 128 -1.36 -13.23 6.44
C ILE A 128 -0.64 -14.57 6.61
N GLY A 129 0.63 -14.55 6.98
CA GLY A 129 1.43 -15.76 7.14
C GLY A 129 1.49 -16.57 5.84
N ALA A 130 1.96 -15.96 4.75
CA ALA A 130 1.94 -16.55 3.40
C ALA A 130 2.54 -17.97 3.37
N GLY A 131 3.61 -18.22 4.13
CA GLY A 131 4.23 -19.55 4.22
C GLY A 131 3.28 -20.62 4.75
N SER A 132 2.42 -20.30 5.71
CA SER A 132 1.42 -21.25 6.24
C SER A 132 0.32 -21.56 5.21
N LEU A 133 0.14 -20.70 4.23
CA LEU A 133 -0.78 -20.89 3.10
C LEU A 133 -0.09 -21.58 1.91
N GLY A 134 1.20 -21.86 2.01
CA GLY A 134 1.99 -22.41 0.91
C GLY A 134 2.23 -21.40 -0.21
N ILE A 135 2.27 -20.11 0.11
CA ILE A 135 2.51 -19.00 -0.82
C ILE A 135 3.91 -18.43 -0.57
N SER A 136 4.69 -18.21 -1.62
CA SER A 136 5.97 -17.51 -1.50
C SER A 136 5.73 -16.01 -1.33
N ALA A 137 6.37 -15.42 -0.31
CA ALA A 137 6.35 -13.99 -0.07
C ALA A 137 7.63 -13.28 -0.58
N THR A 138 8.56 -14.02 -1.18
CA THR A 138 9.89 -13.50 -1.55
C THR A 138 9.81 -12.27 -2.45
N ALA A 139 9.00 -12.30 -3.49
CA ALA A 139 8.87 -11.20 -4.45
C ALA A 139 8.32 -9.93 -3.78
N VAL A 140 7.28 -10.08 -2.95
CA VAL A 140 6.70 -8.95 -2.20
C VAL A 140 7.71 -8.37 -1.22
N LEU A 141 8.41 -9.20 -0.48
CA LEU A 141 9.39 -8.74 0.52
C LEU A 141 10.57 -8.04 -0.13
N THR A 142 11.03 -8.50 -1.29
CA THR A 142 12.06 -7.84 -2.07
C THR A 142 11.59 -6.47 -2.57
N ALA A 143 10.40 -6.41 -3.15
CA ALA A 143 9.79 -5.15 -3.62
C ALA A 143 9.57 -4.17 -2.47
N LEU A 144 9.18 -4.67 -1.30
CA LEU A 144 8.99 -3.85 -0.09
C LEU A 144 10.30 -3.22 0.39
N LYS A 145 11.40 -3.97 0.38
CA LYS A 145 12.72 -3.44 0.72
C LYS A 145 13.16 -2.35 -0.26
N ASP A 146 12.95 -2.57 -1.54
CA ASP A 146 13.30 -1.59 -2.57
C ASP A 146 12.47 -0.32 -2.41
N ALA A 147 11.17 -0.44 -2.18
CA ALA A 147 10.27 0.68 -1.93
C ALA A 147 10.66 1.46 -0.67
N GLU A 148 11.09 0.80 0.39
CA GLU A 148 11.54 1.42 1.63
C GLU A 148 12.86 2.19 1.45
N ARG A 149 13.76 1.69 0.60
CA ARG A 149 15.13 2.19 0.46
C ARG A 149 15.32 3.20 -0.67
N VAL A 150 14.43 3.24 -1.65
CA VAL A 150 14.56 4.18 -2.77
C VAL A 150 14.64 5.61 -2.25
N ALA A 151 15.63 6.37 -2.73
CA ALA A 151 15.84 7.74 -2.27
C ALA A 151 14.72 8.65 -2.77
N ILE A 152 14.10 9.36 -1.85
CA ILE A 152 13.12 10.41 -2.15
C ILE A 152 13.85 11.74 -2.04
N LYS A 153 14.13 12.36 -3.19
CA LYS A 153 14.84 13.63 -3.28
C LYS A 153 13.93 14.67 -3.90
N GLU A 154 13.85 15.83 -3.28
CA GLU A 154 13.20 16.97 -3.92
C GLU A 154 14.00 17.37 -5.17
N HIS A 155 13.33 17.32 -6.33
CA HIS A 155 13.90 17.77 -7.57
C HIS A 155 13.59 19.25 -7.74
N GLY A 156 14.59 20.07 -8.00
CA GLY A 156 14.42 21.48 -8.32
C GLY A 156 14.82 22.45 -7.22
N GLU A 157 15.10 22.04 -6.00
CA GLU A 157 15.62 22.93 -4.96
C GLU A 157 17.04 23.41 -5.24
N GLY A 158 17.79 22.67 -6.03
CA GLY A 158 19.14 23.05 -6.42
C GLY A 158 19.23 23.74 -7.76
N GLY A 159 18.15 23.83 -8.48
CA GLY A 159 18.11 24.61 -9.69
C GLY A 159 18.15 26.06 -9.31
N GLY A 160 19.33 26.63 -9.10
CA GLY A 160 19.51 28.04 -8.90
C GLY A 160 18.69 28.81 -9.91
N ARG A 161 17.45 29.00 -9.62
CA ARG A 161 16.62 29.96 -10.27
C ARG A 161 16.96 31.28 -9.61
N SER A 162 18.09 31.78 -10.01
CA SER A 162 18.34 33.17 -9.93
C SER A 162 17.33 33.91 -10.80
#